data_307089d885fde94fac257aa04e87e6a8
#
_entry.id   307089d885fde94fac257aa04e87e6a8
#
_cell.length_a   1.000
_cell.length_b   1.000
_cell.length_c   1.000
_cell.angle_alpha   90.00
_cell.angle_beta   90.00
_cell.angle_gamma   90.00
#
_symmetry.space_group_name_H-M   'P 1'
#
loop_
_entity.id
_entity.type
_entity.pdbx_description
1 polymer ?
#
loop_
_entity_poly.entity_id
_entity_poly.type
_entity_poly.pdbx_seq_one_letter_code
_entity_poly.pdbx_strand_id
1 'polypeptide(L)'
;MHFQEEKMENLKFYVDQNAPKTKFDHYCEKCVGACHAYTALREDYRMMLRKAKKDLGFQYVRFHGLFNDQMSVVREVEPGKYEYNFVNIDNIFDFLLSIDMKPFVELSFMPTPFASGDQTCFYYKGNVTMPKSFELWDGLIVELLKHLESRYGMEELEKWFFEVWNEPDLDFFFAGGQEDYFLLYEHTARAVKSVGANLRTGGPATANNEWIPDFVNYCEKNSVPLDFISTHHYPSDDPNWNADMHLDNFFGEEVNLNSDEIDRRGLLTKMVRIAKHEAGNLPLYYTEWNTSANEGDEFHDTPYSSALVTKTLIDNYGYVEAYSFWTFSDIFEEHGQVPGEFRGGFGLQTIHGIPKPVYRAFELMHQLGEERLPKVEEQGHVGICPVVDKDGSLAILVYNQEMIGKPVSEEKVEIHIKNAPGKKAEIQRIDDNHANAKKQWEEMGCPTYPTPAQVKELKEASELKTEELPVKVEGEEAVLEFALPAYGVALIKLV
;
A
#
# COMPACT_ATOMS: atom_id res chain seq x y z
N MET A 1 -0.85 28.25 43.77
CA MET A 1 -0.51 28.40 42.36
C MET A 1 -1.75 28.07 41.58
N HIS A 2 -2.39 29.08 41.02
CA HIS A 2 -3.48 28.88 40.05
C HIS A 2 -2.81 28.49 38.75
N PHE A 3 -2.94 27.22 38.32
CA PHE A 3 -2.75 26.87 36.93
C PHE A 3 -3.90 27.51 36.17
N GLN A 4 -3.60 28.54 35.38
CA GLN A 4 -4.49 28.93 34.30
C GLN A 4 -4.59 27.73 33.36
N GLU A 5 -5.77 27.13 33.24
CA GLU A 5 -6.10 26.32 32.07
C GLU A 5 -5.93 27.23 30.85
N GLU A 6 -4.87 27.07 30.09
CA GLU A 6 -4.80 27.65 28.76
C GLU A 6 -5.98 27.06 27.99
N LYS A 7 -6.92 27.90 27.65
CA LYS A 7 -8.04 27.55 26.77
C LYS A 7 -7.40 27.15 25.45
N MET A 8 -7.35 25.86 25.15
CA MET A 8 -6.98 25.41 23.80
C MET A 8 -7.93 26.09 22.82
N GLU A 9 -7.41 26.91 21.93
CA GLU A 9 -8.19 27.50 20.84
C GLU A 9 -8.57 26.38 19.87
N ASN A 10 -9.80 26.42 19.35
CA ASN A 10 -10.25 25.45 18.35
C ASN A 10 -9.44 25.64 17.06
N LEU A 11 -9.00 24.54 16.46
CA LEU A 11 -8.46 24.54 15.10
C LEU A 11 -9.60 24.73 14.11
N LYS A 12 -9.56 25.81 13.31
CA LYS A 12 -10.67 26.22 12.45
C LYS A 12 -10.37 25.95 10.99
N PHE A 13 -11.21 25.18 10.35
CA PHE A 13 -11.12 24.85 8.93
C PHE A 13 -12.32 25.44 8.18
N TYR A 14 -12.11 25.84 6.94
CA TYR A 14 -13.13 26.45 6.09
C TYR A 14 -13.27 25.67 4.79
N VAL A 15 -14.49 25.25 4.48
CA VAL A 15 -14.85 24.49 3.29
C VAL A 15 -15.97 25.21 2.55
N ASP A 16 -15.81 25.44 1.25
CA ASP A 16 -16.90 25.88 0.37
C ASP A 16 -17.28 24.73 -0.55
N GLN A 17 -18.48 24.16 -0.38
CA GLN A 17 -18.95 23.05 -1.18
C GLN A 17 -19.10 23.38 -2.67
N ASN A 18 -19.27 24.64 -3.02
CA ASN A 18 -19.38 25.11 -4.39
C ASN A 18 -18.03 25.50 -5.02
N ALA A 19 -16.90 25.32 -4.30
CA ALA A 19 -15.57 25.54 -4.87
C ALA A 19 -15.30 24.61 -6.06
N PRO A 20 -14.37 24.98 -6.97
CA PRO A 20 -13.98 24.12 -8.08
C PRO A 20 -13.49 22.76 -7.59
N LYS A 21 -13.96 21.69 -8.21
CA LYS A 21 -13.67 20.31 -7.81
C LYS A 21 -12.69 19.67 -8.78
N THR A 22 -11.93 18.70 -8.29
CA THR A 22 -11.08 17.81 -9.09
C THR A 22 -11.53 16.37 -8.91
N LYS A 23 -11.29 15.53 -9.92
CA LYS A 23 -11.65 14.11 -9.82
C LYS A 23 -10.85 13.47 -8.69
N PHE A 24 -11.50 12.71 -7.82
CA PHE A 24 -10.89 11.81 -6.86
C PHE A 24 -11.00 10.38 -7.40
N ASP A 25 -9.88 9.77 -7.78
CA ASP A 25 -9.84 8.52 -8.55
C ASP A 25 -9.64 7.27 -7.69
N HIS A 26 -9.63 7.41 -6.37
CA HIS A 26 -9.42 6.31 -5.42
C HIS A 26 -8.15 5.49 -5.71
N TYR A 27 -7.07 6.15 -6.09
CA TYR A 27 -5.81 5.50 -6.47
C TYR A 27 -5.26 4.53 -5.40
N CYS A 28 -5.58 4.74 -4.13
CA CYS A 28 -5.24 3.87 -3.01
C CYS A 28 -5.93 2.49 -3.06
N GLU A 29 -7.00 2.35 -3.84
CA GLU A 29 -7.70 1.09 -4.09
C GLU A 29 -7.11 0.30 -5.27
N LYS A 30 -6.15 0.88 -5.97
CA LYS A 30 -5.60 0.27 -7.19
C LYS A 30 -4.93 -1.06 -6.92
N CYS A 31 -4.08 -1.13 -5.89
CA CYS A 31 -3.32 -2.33 -5.57
C CYS A 31 -3.13 -2.49 -4.06
N VAL A 32 -2.98 -3.73 -3.62
CA VAL A 32 -2.58 -4.10 -2.26
C VAL A 32 -1.54 -5.22 -2.32
N GLY A 33 -0.59 -5.20 -1.40
CA GLY A 33 0.43 -6.23 -1.25
C GLY A 33 -0.09 -7.48 -0.52
N ALA A 34 0.58 -8.59 -0.76
CA ALA A 34 0.43 -9.85 -0.03
C ALA A 34 1.80 -10.52 0.07
N CYS A 35 1.97 -11.51 0.96
CA CYS A 35 3.26 -12.14 1.19
C CYS A 35 3.82 -12.80 -0.09
N HIS A 36 3.51 -14.06 -0.35
CA HIS A 36 3.96 -14.76 -1.55
C HIS A 36 2.88 -15.63 -2.18
N ALA A 37 3.07 -16.03 -3.44
CA ALA A 37 2.07 -16.71 -4.25
C ALA A 37 1.46 -17.94 -3.58
N TYR A 38 2.28 -18.77 -2.92
CA TYR A 38 1.82 -20.02 -2.32
C TYR A 38 0.77 -19.81 -1.22
N THR A 39 0.84 -18.69 -0.47
CA THR A 39 -0.17 -18.36 0.55
C THR A 39 -1.56 -18.12 -0.05
N ALA A 40 -1.65 -17.70 -1.30
CA ALA A 40 -2.92 -17.48 -2.00
C ALA A 40 -3.68 -18.79 -2.34
N LEU A 41 -3.08 -19.96 -2.10
CA LEU A 41 -3.76 -21.25 -2.17
C LEU A 41 -4.54 -21.58 -0.90
N ARG A 42 -4.34 -20.84 0.20
CA ARG A 42 -5.02 -21.03 1.49
C ARG A 42 -6.44 -20.46 1.45
N GLU A 43 -7.39 -21.16 2.05
CA GLU A 43 -8.78 -20.67 2.11
C GLU A 43 -8.94 -19.46 3.03
N ASP A 44 -8.22 -19.41 4.16
CA ASP A 44 -8.25 -18.26 5.07
C ASP A 44 -7.74 -16.97 4.39
N TYR A 45 -6.64 -17.04 3.62
CA TYR A 45 -6.18 -15.94 2.77
C TYR A 45 -7.30 -15.47 1.81
N ARG A 46 -7.93 -16.42 1.12
CA ARG A 46 -9.02 -16.12 0.16
C ARG A 46 -10.23 -15.48 0.79
N MET A 47 -10.60 -15.94 1.98
CA MET A 47 -11.69 -15.33 2.75
C MET A 47 -11.38 -13.89 3.13
N MET A 48 -10.16 -13.63 3.61
CA MET A 48 -9.72 -12.29 3.97
C MET A 48 -9.63 -11.35 2.76
N LEU A 49 -9.12 -11.85 1.61
CA LEU A 49 -9.01 -11.03 0.40
C LEU A 49 -10.39 -10.70 -0.19
N ARG A 50 -11.35 -11.65 -0.17
CA ARG A 50 -12.76 -11.36 -0.55
C ARG A 50 -13.36 -10.25 0.31
N LYS A 51 -13.08 -10.29 1.63
CA LYS A 51 -13.54 -9.24 2.54
C LYS A 51 -12.87 -7.90 2.22
N ALA A 52 -11.55 -7.88 2.05
CA ALA A 52 -10.81 -6.67 1.72
C ALA A 52 -11.28 -6.07 0.38
N LYS A 53 -11.47 -6.89 -0.67
CA LYS A 53 -12.04 -6.44 -1.94
C LYS A 53 -13.39 -5.76 -1.77
N LYS A 54 -14.28 -6.38 -0.98
CA LYS A 54 -15.64 -5.88 -0.77
C LYS A 54 -15.67 -4.57 0.01
N ASP A 55 -14.87 -4.49 1.07
CA ASP A 55 -14.95 -3.39 2.05
C ASP A 55 -14.03 -2.21 1.67
N LEU A 56 -12.96 -2.46 0.91
CA LEU A 56 -11.89 -1.50 0.61
C LEU A 56 -11.71 -1.22 -0.89
N GLY A 57 -12.40 -1.95 -1.76
CA GLY A 57 -12.42 -1.67 -3.20
C GLY A 57 -11.19 -2.13 -3.99
N PHE A 58 -10.20 -2.79 -3.40
CA PHE A 58 -8.95 -3.16 -4.07
C PHE A 58 -9.17 -3.83 -5.43
N GLN A 59 -8.38 -3.40 -6.43
CA GLN A 59 -8.52 -3.85 -7.82
C GLN A 59 -7.45 -4.88 -8.19
N TYR A 60 -6.24 -4.74 -7.66
CA TYR A 60 -5.11 -5.64 -7.91
C TYR A 60 -4.53 -6.14 -6.59
N VAL A 61 -3.85 -7.30 -6.68
CA VAL A 61 -3.01 -7.80 -5.60
C VAL A 61 -1.64 -8.17 -6.15
N ARG A 62 -0.57 -7.76 -5.46
CA ARG A 62 0.83 -8.07 -5.74
C ARG A 62 1.37 -9.02 -4.67
N PHE A 63 2.16 -9.98 -5.07
CA PHE A 63 2.82 -10.95 -4.19
C PHE A 63 4.10 -11.49 -4.81
N HIS A 64 5.03 -11.89 -3.95
CA HIS A 64 6.32 -12.46 -4.35
C HIS A 64 6.20 -13.88 -4.87
N GLY A 65 7.26 -14.34 -5.54
CA GLY A 65 7.57 -15.74 -5.68
C GLY A 65 6.60 -16.56 -6.51
N LEU A 66 6.12 -16.01 -7.63
CA LEU A 66 5.27 -16.75 -8.56
C LEU A 66 5.94 -18.03 -9.08
N PHE A 67 7.28 -18.03 -9.18
CA PHE A 67 8.08 -19.16 -9.67
C PHE A 67 8.81 -19.93 -8.59
N ASN A 68 8.55 -19.65 -7.30
CA ASN A 68 9.13 -20.44 -6.21
C ASN A 68 8.87 -21.93 -6.39
N ASP A 69 9.78 -22.75 -5.94
CA ASP A 69 9.68 -24.22 -6.07
C ASP A 69 8.38 -24.79 -5.48
N GLN A 70 7.83 -24.18 -4.44
CA GLN A 70 6.54 -24.55 -3.85
C GLN A 70 5.38 -24.41 -4.85
N MET A 71 5.48 -23.49 -5.79
CA MET A 71 4.49 -23.32 -6.87
C MET A 71 4.58 -24.40 -7.93
N SER A 72 5.69 -25.19 -7.94
CA SER A 72 5.94 -26.30 -8.86
C SER A 72 5.86 -25.93 -10.34
N VAL A 73 6.29 -24.70 -10.68
CA VAL A 73 6.17 -24.18 -12.04
C VAL A 73 7.16 -24.85 -13.02
N VAL A 74 8.37 -25.14 -12.55
CA VAL A 74 9.41 -25.75 -13.36
C VAL A 74 9.84 -27.09 -12.74
N ARG A 75 9.86 -28.13 -13.53
CA ARG A 75 10.36 -29.44 -13.14
C ARG A 75 11.37 -29.95 -14.16
N GLU A 76 12.56 -30.33 -13.70
CA GLU A 76 13.52 -31.07 -14.52
C GLU A 76 13.12 -32.55 -14.52
N VAL A 77 12.73 -33.07 -15.68
CA VAL A 77 12.27 -34.47 -15.84
C VAL A 77 13.38 -35.42 -16.28
N GLU A 78 14.36 -34.91 -17.02
CA GLU A 78 15.62 -35.53 -17.37
C GLU A 78 16.70 -34.46 -17.40
N PRO A 79 18.00 -34.78 -17.26
CA PRO A 79 19.05 -33.76 -17.30
C PRO A 79 18.93 -32.84 -18.51
N GLY A 80 18.69 -31.53 -18.25
CA GLY A 80 18.50 -30.49 -19.26
C GLY A 80 17.16 -30.49 -19.97
N LYS A 81 16.18 -31.31 -19.53
CA LYS A 81 14.80 -31.28 -20.03
C LYS A 81 13.84 -30.80 -18.97
N TYR A 82 13.08 -29.81 -19.29
CA TYR A 82 12.17 -29.13 -18.35
C TYR A 82 10.73 -29.25 -18.82
N GLU A 83 9.84 -29.43 -17.87
CA GLU A 83 8.39 -29.32 -18.03
C GLU A 83 7.86 -28.14 -17.21
N TYR A 84 6.91 -27.41 -17.79
CA TYR A 84 6.21 -26.32 -17.11
C TYR A 84 4.86 -26.78 -16.57
N ASN A 85 4.51 -26.28 -15.38
CA ASN A 85 3.24 -26.58 -14.74
C ASN A 85 2.65 -25.29 -14.15
N PHE A 86 1.52 -24.84 -14.67
CA PHE A 86 0.87 -23.61 -14.26
C PHE A 86 -0.40 -23.83 -13.40
N VAL A 87 -0.65 -25.07 -12.92
CA VAL A 87 -1.89 -25.42 -12.19
C VAL A 87 -2.10 -24.54 -10.95
N ASN A 88 -1.04 -24.26 -10.18
CA ASN A 88 -1.14 -23.40 -9.00
C ASN A 88 -1.34 -21.94 -9.39
N ILE A 89 -0.68 -21.45 -10.43
CA ILE A 89 -0.88 -20.10 -10.99
C ILE A 89 -2.32 -19.94 -11.47
N ASP A 90 -2.84 -20.90 -12.24
CA ASP A 90 -4.23 -20.91 -12.69
C ASP A 90 -5.21 -20.84 -11.51
N ASN A 91 -4.96 -21.66 -10.48
CA ASN A 91 -5.84 -21.71 -9.32
C ASN A 91 -5.88 -20.38 -8.56
N ILE A 92 -4.75 -19.65 -8.49
CA ILE A 92 -4.68 -18.33 -7.89
C ILE A 92 -5.37 -17.28 -8.78
N PHE A 93 -5.05 -17.24 -10.07
CA PHE A 93 -5.57 -16.22 -10.97
C PHE A 93 -7.07 -16.41 -11.27
N ASP A 94 -7.54 -17.65 -11.38
CA ASP A 94 -8.97 -17.97 -11.44
C ASP A 94 -9.71 -17.42 -10.20
N PHE A 95 -9.12 -17.62 -9.01
CA PHE A 95 -9.68 -17.09 -7.78
C PHE A 95 -9.73 -15.55 -7.81
N LEU A 96 -8.65 -14.87 -8.18
CA LEU A 96 -8.62 -13.41 -8.23
C LEU A 96 -9.67 -12.86 -9.20
N LEU A 97 -9.74 -13.41 -10.40
CA LEU A 97 -10.75 -13.00 -11.40
C LEU A 97 -12.17 -13.28 -10.94
N SER A 98 -12.40 -14.38 -10.17
CA SER A 98 -13.72 -14.71 -9.62
C SER A 98 -14.26 -13.70 -8.62
N ILE A 99 -13.40 -12.86 -8.05
CA ILE A 99 -13.76 -11.78 -7.12
C ILE A 99 -13.57 -10.38 -7.73
N ASP A 100 -13.44 -10.29 -9.05
CA ASP A 100 -13.20 -9.05 -9.78
C ASP A 100 -11.91 -8.33 -9.32
N MET A 101 -10.86 -9.10 -9.05
CA MET A 101 -9.50 -8.61 -8.82
C MET A 101 -8.58 -9.14 -9.91
N LYS A 102 -7.46 -8.46 -10.11
CA LYS A 102 -6.44 -8.85 -11.09
C LYS A 102 -5.10 -9.02 -10.39
N PRO A 103 -4.21 -9.88 -10.90
CA PRO A 103 -2.85 -9.91 -10.42
C PRO A 103 -2.07 -8.67 -10.91
N PHE A 104 -1.28 -8.08 -10.03
CA PHE A 104 -0.12 -7.28 -10.37
C PHE A 104 1.05 -8.25 -10.31
N VAL A 105 1.43 -8.79 -11.47
CA VAL A 105 2.29 -9.97 -11.56
C VAL A 105 3.74 -9.59 -11.32
N GLU A 106 4.31 -10.02 -10.19
CA GLU A 106 5.74 -9.96 -9.94
C GLU A 106 6.39 -11.24 -10.48
N LEU A 107 7.27 -11.09 -11.47
CA LEU A 107 7.98 -12.21 -12.11
C LEU A 107 9.23 -12.57 -11.29
N SER A 108 9.03 -13.33 -10.23
CA SER A 108 10.03 -13.78 -9.25
C SER A 108 9.58 -15.10 -8.57
N PHE A 109 10.38 -15.75 -7.74
CA PHE A 109 11.83 -15.71 -7.71
C PHE A 109 12.38 -16.73 -8.73
N MET A 110 13.71 -16.93 -8.80
CA MET A 110 14.27 -17.88 -9.74
C MET A 110 13.87 -19.31 -9.38
N PRO A 111 13.24 -20.11 -10.27
CA PRO A 111 13.01 -21.51 -9.97
C PRO A 111 14.35 -22.25 -9.88
N THR A 112 14.56 -23.06 -8.85
CA THR A 112 15.85 -23.74 -8.57
C THR A 112 16.42 -24.48 -9.79
N PRO A 113 15.62 -25.14 -10.66
CA PRO A 113 16.18 -25.78 -11.87
C PRO A 113 16.83 -24.81 -12.86
N PHE A 114 16.51 -23.51 -12.78
CA PHE A 114 17.06 -22.48 -13.67
C PHE A 114 18.11 -21.58 -12.99
N ALA A 115 18.28 -21.69 -11.69
CA ALA A 115 19.17 -20.87 -10.90
C ALA A 115 20.65 -21.11 -11.22
N SER A 116 21.45 -20.04 -11.18
CA SER A 116 22.91 -20.10 -11.31
C SER A 116 23.63 -20.40 -10.00
N GLY A 117 22.93 -20.30 -8.87
CA GLY A 117 23.43 -20.53 -7.52
C GLY A 117 22.34 -21.00 -6.57
N ASP A 118 22.67 -21.08 -5.29
CA ASP A 118 21.83 -21.64 -4.23
C ASP A 118 21.45 -20.63 -3.13
N GLN A 119 21.79 -19.36 -3.32
CA GLN A 119 21.38 -18.30 -2.39
C GLN A 119 19.86 -18.13 -2.42
N THR A 120 19.26 -18.09 -1.22
CA THR A 120 17.81 -17.95 -1.06
C THR A 120 17.48 -16.91 0.01
N CYS A 121 16.31 -16.27 -0.15
CA CYS A 121 15.72 -15.41 0.88
C CYS A 121 14.52 -16.10 1.54
N PHE A 122 14.17 -15.63 2.72
CA PHE A 122 13.00 -15.99 3.49
C PHE A 122 12.91 -17.47 3.92
N TYR A 123 11.96 -17.74 4.79
CA TYR A 123 11.65 -19.08 5.29
C TYR A 123 11.24 -20.03 4.17
N TYR A 124 10.51 -19.55 3.17
CA TYR A 124 10.06 -20.32 2.02
C TYR A 124 11.13 -20.48 0.92
N LYS A 125 12.36 -19.98 1.16
CA LYS A 125 13.55 -20.20 0.33
C LYS A 125 13.39 -19.80 -1.15
N GLY A 126 12.92 -18.57 -1.39
CA GLY A 126 12.95 -17.98 -2.72
C GLY A 126 14.39 -17.89 -3.23
N ASN A 127 14.72 -18.48 -4.37
CA ASN A 127 16.07 -18.39 -4.93
C ASN A 127 16.28 -17.02 -5.57
N VAL A 128 17.33 -16.32 -5.14
CA VAL A 128 17.60 -14.93 -5.51
C VAL A 128 18.78 -14.77 -6.49
N THR A 129 19.21 -15.86 -7.11
CA THR A 129 20.34 -15.83 -8.05
C THR A 129 19.89 -15.61 -9.49
N MET A 130 20.80 -15.14 -10.34
CA MET A 130 20.59 -15.01 -11.78
C MET A 130 20.19 -16.34 -12.43
N PRO A 131 19.54 -16.33 -13.59
CA PRO A 131 19.34 -17.55 -14.36
C PRO A 131 20.69 -18.10 -14.84
N LYS A 132 20.85 -19.43 -14.83
CA LYS A 132 22.01 -20.07 -15.42
C LYS A 132 22.06 -19.96 -16.95
N SER A 133 20.93 -19.63 -17.57
CA SER A 133 20.76 -19.36 -19.00
C SER A 133 19.55 -18.45 -19.21
N PHE A 134 19.72 -17.36 -19.93
CA PHE A 134 18.61 -16.50 -20.34
C PHE A 134 17.66 -17.19 -21.31
N GLU A 135 18.13 -18.16 -22.13
CA GLU A 135 17.24 -18.94 -22.99
C GLU A 135 16.17 -19.69 -22.17
N LEU A 136 16.56 -20.23 -21.01
CA LEU A 136 15.62 -20.90 -20.10
C LEU A 136 14.66 -19.93 -19.43
N TRP A 137 15.16 -18.78 -18.99
CA TRP A 137 14.35 -17.74 -18.36
C TRP A 137 13.35 -17.12 -19.35
N ASP A 138 13.82 -16.70 -20.52
CA ASP A 138 12.97 -16.14 -21.58
C ASP A 138 11.90 -17.16 -22.02
N GLY A 139 12.30 -18.42 -22.12
CA GLY A 139 11.41 -19.54 -22.43
C GLY A 139 10.29 -19.70 -21.40
N LEU A 140 10.61 -19.61 -20.09
CA LEU A 140 9.61 -19.65 -19.01
C LEU A 140 8.62 -18.50 -19.12
N ILE A 141 9.12 -17.27 -19.30
CA ILE A 141 8.25 -16.08 -19.42
C ILE A 141 7.32 -16.20 -20.63
N VAL A 142 7.85 -16.60 -21.79
CA VAL A 142 7.06 -16.78 -23.02
C VAL A 142 6.00 -17.86 -22.86
N GLU A 143 6.35 -19.02 -22.30
CA GLU A 143 5.42 -20.13 -22.11
C GLU A 143 4.35 -19.80 -21.07
N LEU A 144 4.69 -19.10 -19.97
CA LEU A 144 3.70 -18.59 -19.02
C LEU A 144 2.70 -17.67 -19.73
N LEU A 145 3.18 -16.66 -20.45
CA LEU A 145 2.29 -15.66 -21.08
C LEU A 145 1.42 -16.26 -22.17
N LYS A 146 1.93 -17.19 -22.97
CA LYS A 146 1.11 -17.94 -23.96
C LYS A 146 0.06 -18.79 -23.27
N HIS A 147 0.40 -19.43 -22.15
CA HIS A 147 -0.57 -20.16 -21.37
C HIS A 147 -1.67 -19.25 -20.84
N LEU A 148 -1.31 -18.11 -20.23
CA LEU A 148 -2.25 -17.14 -19.73
C LEU A 148 -3.13 -16.54 -20.86
N GLU A 149 -2.53 -16.22 -22.01
CA GLU A 149 -3.28 -15.78 -23.21
C GLU A 149 -4.30 -16.83 -23.66
N SER A 150 -3.87 -18.10 -23.75
CA SER A 150 -4.76 -19.21 -24.11
C SER A 150 -5.92 -19.37 -23.14
N ARG A 151 -5.69 -19.09 -21.84
CA ARG A 151 -6.68 -19.29 -20.78
C ARG A 151 -7.63 -18.11 -20.61
N TYR A 152 -7.12 -16.88 -20.58
CA TYR A 152 -7.85 -15.67 -20.23
C TYR A 152 -8.08 -14.73 -21.41
N GLY A 153 -7.34 -14.90 -22.50
CA GLY A 153 -7.37 -14.02 -23.66
C GLY A 153 -6.46 -12.78 -23.50
N MET A 154 -5.96 -12.28 -24.63
CA MET A 154 -5.03 -11.14 -24.64
C MET A 154 -5.72 -9.87 -24.10
N GLU A 155 -6.98 -9.62 -24.38
CA GLU A 155 -7.73 -8.46 -23.85
C GLU A 155 -7.75 -8.40 -22.32
N GLU A 156 -7.76 -9.56 -21.64
CA GLU A 156 -7.69 -9.59 -20.20
C GLU A 156 -6.25 -9.35 -19.71
N LEU A 157 -5.25 -9.97 -20.36
CA LEU A 157 -3.84 -9.81 -19.98
C LEU A 157 -3.35 -8.36 -20.16
N GLU A 158 -3.84 -7.62 -21.15
CA GLU A 158 -3.50 -6.21 -21.37
C GLU A 158 -3.95 -5.29 -20.19
N LYS A 159 -4.83 -5.79 -19.31
CA LYS A 159 -5.23 -5.09 -18.08
C LYS A 159 -4.26 -5.32 -16.93
N TRP A 160 -3.42 -6.38 -17.00
CA TRP A 160 -2.50 -6.74 -15.94
C TRP A 160 -1.18 -5.98 -16.05
N PHE A 161 -0.38 -6.06 -14.98
CA PHE A 161 0.96 -5.51 -14.92
C PHE A 161 1.95 -6.67 -14.74
N PHE A 162 3.12 -6.55 -15.35
CA PHE A 162 4.21 -7.53 -15.25
C PHE A 162 5.44 -6.80 -14.74
N GLU A 163 5.66 -6.89 -13.45
CA GLU A 163 6.80 -6.31 -12.75
C GLU A 163 7.94 -7.33 -12.70
N VAL A 164 9.15 -6.86 -12.92
CA VAL A 164 10.30 -7.75 -12.94
C VAL A 164 11.03 -7.71 -11.62
N TRP A 165 10.94 -8.81 -10.86
CA TRP A 165 11.62 -9.00 -9.58
C TRP A 165 11.07 -8.18 -8.42
N ASN A 166 11.79 -8.22 -7.26
CA ASN A 166 11.54 -7.47 -6.03
C ASN A 166 12.85 -7.00 -5.41
N GLU A 167 12.98 -5.71 -5.14
CA GLU A 167 14.10 -5.05 -4.43
C GLU A 167 15.49 -5.58 -4.84
N PRO A 168 15.82 -5.54 -6.15
CA PRO A 168 17.08 -6.10 -6.65
C PRO A 168 18.31 -5.28 -6.23
N ASP A 169 18.13 -4.14 -5.63
CA ASP A 169 19.15 -3.29 -5.01
C ASP A 169 19.62 -3.82 -3.65
N LEU A 170 18.89 -4.76 -3.06
CA LEU A 170 19.25 -5.40 -1.80
C LEU A 170 19.86 -6.80 -2.05
N ASP A 171 21.09 -7.02 -1.61
CA ASP A 171 21.81 -8.32 -1.75
C ASP A 171 21.00 -9.51 -1.19
N PHE A 172 20.09 -9.25 -0.27
CA PHE A 172 19.20 -10.25 0.30
C PHE A 172 18.15 -10.75 -0.70
N PHE A 173 17.67 -9.86 -1.58
CA PHE A 173 16.65 -10.20 -2.57
C PHE A 173 17.21 -10.50 -3.95
N PHE A 174 18.46 -10.11 -4.23
CA PHE A 174 19.08 -10.37 -5.52
C PHE A 174 20.60 -10.50 -5.38
N ALA A 175 21.14 -11.66 -5.76
CA ALA A 175 22.58 -11.96 -5.64
C ALA A 175 23.44 -11.29 -6.72
N GLY A 176 22.81 -10.63 -7.71
CA GLY A 176 23.47 -9.84 -8.75
C GLY A 176 23.57 -8.38 -8.35
N GLY A 177 24.30 -7.59 -9.14
CA GLY A 177 24.33 -6.15 -9.01
C GLY A 177 23.35 -5.45 -9.96
N GLN A 178 23.43 -4.11 -10.00
CA GLN A 178 22.57 -3.28 -10.85
C GLN A 178 22.62 -3.68 -12.33
N GLU A 179 23.82 -3.91 -12.87
CA GLU A 179 24.00 -4.31 -14.28
C GLU A 179 23.37 -5.67 -14.59
N ASP A 180 23.47 -6.64 -13.66
CA ASP A 180 22.85 -7.96 -13.78
C ASP A 180 21.33 -7.86 -13.76
N TYR A 181 20.78 -7.01 -12.89
CA TYR A 181 19.34 -6.77 -12.85
C TYR A 181 18.84 -6.10 -14.13
N PHE A 182 19.55 -5.08 -14.63
CA PHE A 182 19.16 -4.43 -15.88
C PHE A 182 19.15 -5.40 -17.05
N LEU A 183 20.10 -6.33 -17.08
CA LEU A 183 20.12 -7.38 -18.08
C LEU A 183 18.95 -8.37 -17.91
N LEU A 184 18.64 -8.79 -16.68
CA LEU A 184 17.48 -9.63 -16.37
C LEU A 184 16.18 -8.94 -16.81
N TYR A 185 16.05 -7.66 -16.51
CA TYR A 185 14.90 -6.85 -16.93
C TYR A 185 14.77 -6.80 -18.44
N GLU A 186 15.86 -6.51 -19.17
CA GLU A 186 15.87 -6.44 -20.63
C GLU A 186 15.36 -7.73 -21.26
N HIS A 187 15.90 -8.88 -20.82
CA HIS A 187 15.45 -10.19 -21.29
C HIS A 187 13.98 -10.43 -21.02
N THR A 188 13.55 -10.18 -19.77
CA THR A 188 12.16 -10.34 -19.36
C THR A 188 11.21 -9.45 -20.15
N ALA A 189 11.53 -8.16 -20.27
CA ALA A 189 10.70 -7.20 -20.99
C ALA A 189 10.54 -7.54 -22.47
N ARG A 190 11.64 -7.97 -23.13
CA ARG A 190 11.60 -8.43 -24.53
C ARG A 190 10.79 -9.72 -24.68
N ALA A 191 10.90 -10.66 -23.74
CA ALA A 191 10.09 -11.88 -23.71
C ALA A 191 8.60 -11.55 -23.55
N VAL A 192 8.24 -10.66 -22.63
CA VAL A 192 6.85 -10.18 -22.46
C VAL A 192 6.32 -9.57 -23.75
N LYS A 193 7.06 -8.64 -24.36
CA LYS A 193 6.61 -7.95 -25.58
C LYS A 193 6.58 -8.87 -26.81
N SER A 194 7.31 -9.97 -26.80
CA SER A 194 7.28 -10.96 -27.89
C SER A 194 5.94 -11.73 -27.96
N VAL A 195 5.23 -11.84 -26.83
CA VAL A 195 3.91 -12.47 -26.74
C VAL A 195 2.79 -11.46 -27.02
N GLY A 196 2.87 -10.26 -26.45
CA GLY A 196 1.88 -9.22 -26.67
C GLY A 196 2.48 -7.81 -26.56
N ALA A 197 2.47 -7.05 -27.65
CA ALA A 197 3.09 -5.72 -27.69
C ALA A 197 2.48 -4.72 -26.69
N ASN A 198 1.21 -4.90 -26.32
CA ASN A 198 0.49 -4.04 -25.37
C ASN A 198 0.56 -4.55 -23.92
N LEU A 199 1.18 -5.70 -23.64
CA LEU A 199 1.38 -6.17 -22.28
C LEU A 199 2.29 -5.18 -21.54
N ARG A 200 1.90 -4.75 -20.33
CA ARG A 200 2.61 -3.71 -19.59
C ARG A 200 3.70 -4.33 -18.72
N THR A 201 4.95 -3.94 -18.96
CA THR A 201 6.10 -4.38 -18.18
C THR A 201 6.84 -3.20 -17.56
N GLY A 202 7.35 -3.36 -16.34
CA GLY A 202 8.05 -2.30 -15.61
C GLY A 202 8.88 -2.83 -14.44
N GLY A 203 9.50 -1.90 -13.76
CA GLY A 203 10.39 -2.02 -12.64
C GLY A 203 10.95 -0.64 -12.26
N PRO A 204 12.09 -0.53 -11.53
CA PRO A 204 12.95 -1.63 -11.07
C PRO A 204 12.49 -2.31 -9.78
N ALA A 205 11.39 -1.86 -9.16
CA ALA A 205 10.85 -2.35 -7.89
C ALA A 205 11.89 -2.32 -6.75
N THR A 206 12.73 -1.29 -6.74
CA THR A 206 13.81 -1.11 -5.77
C THR A 206 13.31 -0.55 -4.45
N ALA A 207 14.02 -0.87 -3.36
CA ALA A 207 13.85 -0.19 -2.09
C ALA A 207 14.28 1.29 -2.21
N ASN A 208 13.77 2.16 -1.34
CA ASN A 208 14.22 3.56 -1.18
C ASN A 208 14.27 4.41 -2.45
N ASN A 209 13.47 4.10 -3.48
CA ASN A 209 13.50 4.76 -4.80
C ASN A 209 14.84 4.61 -5.55
N GLU A 210 15.64 3.61 -5.20
CA GLU A 210 16.95 3.41 -5.82
C GLU A 210 16.86 3.15 -7.33
N TRP A 211 17.90 3.48 -8.05
CA TRP A 211 18.16 3.16 -9.46
C TRP A 211 17.21 3.75 -10.49
N ILE A 212 16.17 4.50 -10.14
CA ILE A 212 15.18 4.99 -11.11
C ILE A 212 15.82 5.72 -12.29
N PRO A 213 16.70 6.73 -12.09
CA PRO A 213 17.33 7.45 -13.21
C PRO A 213 18.20 6.54 -14.08
N ASP A 214 19.01 5.69 -13.46
CA ASP A 214 19.92 4.77 -14.17
C ASP A 214 19.14 3.74 -14.97
N PHE A 215 18.06 3.23 -14.40
CA PHE A 215 17.17 2.25 -15.04
C PHE A 215 16.46 2.85 -16.26
N VAL A 216 15.90 4.05 -16.14
CA VAL A 216 15.28 4.77 -17.26
C VAL A 216 16.31 5.01 -18.37
N ASN A 217 17.49 5.53 -18.01
CA ASN A 217 18.59 5.77 -18.97
C ASN A 217 19.04 4.48 -19.66
N TYR A 218 19.14 3.36 -18.92
CA TYR A 218 19.51 2.07 -19.51
C TYR A 218 18.48 1.61 -20.54
N CYS A 219 17.19 1.68 -20.19
CA CYS A 219 16.11 1.28 -21.08
C CYS A 219 16.05 2.14 -22.34
N GLU A 220 16.18 3.46 -22.22
CA GLU A 220 16.22 4.36 -23.37
C GLU A 220 17.40 4.07 -24.28
N LYS A 221 18.62 3.99 -23.72
CA LYS A 221 19.86 3.77 -24.48
C LYS A 221 19.85 2.45 -25.25
N ASN A 222 19.29 1.38 -24.66
CA ASN A 222 19.29 0.06 -25.25
C ASN A 222 17.96 -0.28 -25.96
N SER A 223 17.03 0.68 -26.05
CA SER A 223 15.68 0.47 -26.61
C SER A 223 14.97 -0.73 -25.98
N VAL A 224 15.04 -0.83 -24.64
CA VAL A 224 14.34 -1.83 -23.84
C VAL A 224 12.92 -1.32 -23.54
N PRO A 225 11.88 -2.14 -23.74
CA PRO A 225 10.52 -1.75 -23.40
C PRO A 225 10.36 -1.42 -21.91
N LEU A 226 9.72 -0.29 -21.61
CA LEU A 226 9.43 0.16 -20.24
C LEU A 226 8.11 0.92 -20.26
N ASP A 227 7.08 0.36 -19.62
CA ASP A 227 5.73 0.94 -19.63
C ASP A 227 5.41 1.69 -18.33
N PHE A 228 6.07 1.35 -17.22
CA PHE A 228 5.88 2.00 -15.93
C PHE A 228 7.11 1.86 -15.03
N ILE A 229 7.24 2.78 -14.08
CA ILE A 229 8.21 2.68 -12.97
C ILE A 229 7.50 2.14 -11.75
N SER A 230 8.14 1.19 -11.06
CA SER A 230 7.76 0.76 -9.72
C SER A 230 8.90 0.89 -8.74
N THR A 231 8.59 1.16 -7.48
CA THR A 231 9.55 1.34 -6.40
C THR A 231 8.87 1.19 -5.04
N HIS A 232 9.67 1.16 -3.97
CA HIS A 232 9.23 1.07 -2.58
C HIS A 232 9.83 2.18 -1.73
N HIS A 233 9.14 2.55 -0.65
CA HIS A 233 9.69 3.41 0.39
C HIS A 233 8.86 3.31 1.67
N TYR A 234 9.55 3.25 2.82
CA TYR A 234 8.95 3.23 4.15
C TYR A 234 9.46 4.41 5.00
N PRO A 235 8.68 4.93 5.95
CA PRO A 235 9.15 6.04 6.82
C PRO A 235 10.34 5.66 7.71
N SER A 236 10.54 4.35 7.95
CA SER A 236 11.66 3.81 8.73
C SER A 236 12.96 3.68 7.95
N ASP A 237 12.90 3.79 6.62
CA ASP A 237 14.07 3.69 5.77
C ASP A 237 15.08 4.79 6.07
N ASP A 238 16.35 4.54 5.75
CA ASP A 238 17.39 5.54 5.94
C ASP A 238 17.24 6.65 4.89
N PRO A 239 16.89 7.88 5.29
CA PRO A 239 16.78 8.98 4.35
C PRO A 239 18.13 9.39 3.75
N ASN A 240 19.25 8.98 4.35
CA ASN A 240 20.58 9.24 3.79
C ASN A 240 20.93 8.30 2.65
N TRP A 241 20.18 7.22 2.45
CA TRP A 241 20.37 6.30 1.33
C TRP A 241 20.41 7.04 0.00
N ASN A 242 19.51 8.00 -0.15
CA ASN A 242 19.41 8.84 -1.34
C ASN A 242 20.15 10.18 -1.21
N ALA A 243 21.17 10.29 -0.36
CA ALA A 243 21.92 11.54 -0.15
C ALA A 243 22.53 12.12 -1.44
N ASP A 244 22.84 11.24 -2.40
CA ASP A 244 23.35 11.65 -3.73
C ASP A 244 22.23 12.12 -4.67
N MET A 245 20.96 11.96 -4.33
CA MET A 245 19.81 12.30 -5.17
C MET A 245 19.44 13.79 -5.18
N HIS A 246 20.30 14.66 -4.65
CA HIS A 246 20.12 16.11 -4.75
C HIS A 246 18.78 16.64 -4.22
N LEU A 247 18.33 16.14 -3.05
CA LEU A 247 17.12 16.64 -2.36
C LEU A 247 17.16 18.16 -2.26
N ASP A 248 18.30 18.74 -1.96
CA ASP A 248 18.54 20.18 -1.87
C ASP A 248 18.24 20.91 -3.17
N ASN A 249 18.62 20.31 -4.31
CA ASN A 249 18.38 20.89 -5.63
C ASN A 249 16.91 20.80 -6.04
N PHE A 250 16.22 19.75 -5.58
CA PHE A 250 14.82 19.52 -5.94
C PHE A 250 13.85 20.40 -5.16
N PHE A 251 14.08 20.57 -3.85
CA PHE A 251 13.20 21.35 -2.97
C PHE A 251 13.68 22.79 -2.71
N GLY A 252 14.90 23.14 -3.13
CA GLY A 252 15.48 24.46 -2.89
C GLY A 252 15.80 24.78 -1.42
N GLU A 253 15.85 23.75 -0.58
CA GLU A 253 16.15 23.83 0.85
C GLU A 253 17.36 22.95 1.17
N GLU A 254 18.25 23.42 2.05
CA GLU A 254 19.29 22.54 2.62
C GLU A 254 18.62 21.50 3.53
N VAL A 255 18.50 20.27 3.06
CA VAL A 255 18.01 19.13 3.84
C VAL A 255 19.23 18.40 4.41
N ASN A 256 19.50 18.57 5.70
CA ASN A 256 20.57 17.81 6.37
C ASN A 256 20.08 16.39 6.67
N LEU A 257 20.29 15.47 5.72
CA LEU A 257 19.90 14.08 5.83
C LEU A 257 20.64 13.29 6.93
N ASN A 258 21.72 13.84 7.47
CA ASN A 258 22.52 13.21 8.53
C ASN A 258 22.07 13.60 9.95
N SER A 259 20.98 14.36 10.09
CA SER A 259 20.51 14.78 11.40
C SER A 259 19.36 13.91 11.91
N ASP A 260 19.33 13.65 13.22
CA ASP A 260 18.19 13.10 13.95
C ASP A 260 16.94 14.04 13.87
N GLU A 261 17.10 15.20 13.23
CA GLU A 261 16.09 16.24 13.07
C GLU A 261 15.28 16.15 11.78
N ILE A 262 15.47 15.10 10.93
CA ILE A 262 14.68 14.92 9.73
C ILE A 262 13.21 14.82 10.09
N ASP A 263 12.42 15.69 9.48
CA ASP A 263 10.96 15.61 9.57
C ASP A 263 10.43 14.40 8.77
N ARG A 264 10.36 13.26 9.46
CA ARG A 264 9.84 12.01 8.89
C ARG A 264 8.34 12.06 8.61
N ARG A 265 7.62 13.04 9.19
CA ARG A 265 6.17 13.19 8.99
C ARG A 265 5.80 13.44 7.53
N GLY A 266 6.63 14.18 6.80
CA GLY A 266 6.44 14.45 5.36
C GLY A 266 7.33 13.62 4.43
N LEU A 267 8.14 12.70 4.96
CA LEU A 267 9.19 12.02 4.20
C LEU A 267 8.63 11.25 3.00
N LEU A 268 7.60 10.43 3.21
CA LEU A 268 6.99 9.64 2.11
C LEU A 268 6.51 10.52 0.96
N THR A 269 5.92 11.67 1.26
CA THR A 269 5.46 12.60 0.22
C THR A 269 6.63 13.24 -0.53
N LYS A 270 7.71 13.59 0.17
CA LYS A 270 8.94 14.10 -0.49
C LYS A 270 9.52 13.04 -1.42
N MET A 271 9.67 11.82 -0.95
CA MET A 271 10.22 10.71 -1.73
C MET A 271 9.37 10.37 -2.96
N VAL A 272 8.05 10.38 -2.84
CA VAL A 272 7.14 10.19 -3.97
C VAL A 272 7.33 11.29 -5.04
N ARG A 273 7.52 12.54 -4.64
CA ARG A 273 7.74 13.63 -5.58
C ARG A 273 9.07 13.50 -6.32
N ILE A 274 10.13 13.05 -5.64
CA ILE A 274 11.43 12.77 -6.25
C ILE A 274 11.28 11.65 -7.27
N ALA A 275 10.75 10.49 -6.86
CA ALA A 275 10.54 9.37 -7.75
C ALA A 275 9.69 9.74 -8.98
N LYS A 276 8.63 10.58 -8.80
CA LYS A 276 7.83 11.07 -9.92
C LYS A 276 8.62 11.95 -10.87
N HIS A 277 9.50 12.78 -10.35
CA HIS A 277 10.40 13.60 -11.19
C HIS A 277 11.36 12.72 -12.00
N GLU A 278 11.96 11.73 -11.37
CA GLU A 278 12.91 10.80 -11.97
C GLU A 278 12.27 9.85 -12.98
N ALA A 279 11.04 9.41 -12.72
CA ALA A 279 10.24 8.64 -13.66
C ALA A 279 9.82 9.44 -14.92
N GLY A 280 9.92 10.77 -14.87
CA GLY A 280 9.54 11.65 -15.97
C GLY A 280 8.08 11.49 -16.38
N ASN A 281 7.85 11.11 -17.64
CA ASN A 281 6.51 10.91 -18.19
C ASN A 281 5.93 9.50 -17.94
N LEU A 282 6.73 8.58 -17.38
CA LEU A 282 6.26 7.23 -17.10
C LEU A 282 5.29 7.23 -15.92
N PRO A 283 4.26 6.36 -15.95
CA PRO A 283 3.42 6.10 -14.79
C PRO A 283 4.27 5.57 -13.62
N LEU A 284 4.03 6.08 -12.41
CA LEU A 284 4.74 5.68 -11.19
C LEU A 284 3.81 4.87 -10.29
N TYR A 285 4.29 3.70 -9.86
CA TYR A 285 3.62 2.80 -8.94
C TYR A 285 4.51 2.55 -7.72
N TYR A 286 4.00 2.83 -6.52
CA TYR A 286 4.60 2.30 -5.31
C TYR A 286 3.99 0.93 -5.06
N THR A 287 4.77 -0.12 -5.31
CA THR A 287 4.29 -1.49 -5.23
C THR A 287 4.43 -2.09 -3.84
N GLU A 288 5.17 -1.40 -2.95
CA GLU A 288 5.16 -1.61 -1.51
C GLU A 288 5.33 -0.32 -0.73
N TRP A 289 4.63 -0.24 0.40
CA TRP A 289 4.83 0.71 1.49
C TRP A 289 4.02 0.31 2.71
N ASN A 290 4.42 0.79 3.88
CA ASN A 290 3.67 0.67 5.14
C ASN A 290 4.10 1.83 6.06
N THR A 291 3.71 1.80 7.32
CA THR A 291 4.14 2.78 8.33
C THR A 291 5.54 2.50 8.87
N SER A 292 6.09 1.32 8.63
CA SER A 292 7.44 0.89 8.94
C SER A 292 7.80 -0.34 8.09
N ALA A 293 9.08 -0.53 7.75
CA ALA A 293 9.61 -1.72 7.09
C ALA A 293 9.90 -2.88 8.08
N ASN A 294 9.64 -2.69 9.38
CA ASN A 294 10.00 -3.65 10.41
C ASN A 294 8.82 -4.57 10.75
N GLU A 295 8.86 -5.85 10.41
CA GLU A 295 7.93 -6.84 10.96
C GLU A 295 8.07 -6.87 12.49
N GLY A 296 6.94 -6.84 13.20
CA GLY A 296 6.92 -6.78 14.65
C GLY A 296 6.86 -5.36 15.23
N ASP A 297 6.74 -4.34 14.40
CA ASP A 297 6.49 -2.97 14.87
C ASP A 297 5.08 -2.86 15.47
N GLU A 298 5.00 -2.71 16.80
CA GLU A 298 3.73 -2.67 17.52
C GLU A 298 2.77 -1.57 17.04
N PHE A 299 3.28 -0.54 16.39
CA PHE A 299 2.49 0.58 15.89
C PHE A 299 1.69 0.24 14.64
N HIS A 300 2.01 -0.84 13.90
CA HIS A 300 1.18 -1.37 12.82
C HIS A 300 -0.24 -1.72 13.29
N ASP A 301 -0.39 -2.10 14.56
CA ASP A 301 -1.66 -2.56 15.13
C ASP A 301 -2.44 -1.46 15.88
N THR A 302 -2.03 -0.20 15.76
CA THR A 302 -2.57 0.92 16.55
C THR A 302 -3.21 2.00 15.68
N PRO A 303 -3.98 2.94 16.26
CA PRO A 303 -4.51 4.09 15.53
C PRO A 303 -3.47 4.98 14.86
N TYR A 304 -2.21 4.97 15.34
CA TYR A 304 -1.09 5.65 14.69
C TYR A 304 -0.98 5.29 13.21
N SER A 305 -1.05 3.98 12.88
CA SER A 305 -0.97 3.53 11.48
C SER A 305 -2.12 4.09 10.64
N SER A 306 -3.33 4.19 11.20
CA SER A 306 -4.48 4.78 10.52
C SER A 306 -4.27 6.25 10.18
N ALA A 307 -3.74 7.02 11.13
CA ALA A 307 -3.52 8.45 10.94
C ALA A 307 -2.40 8.72 9.92
N LEU A 308 -1.28 7.98 10.01
CA LEU A 308 -0.16 8.12 9.06
C LEU A 308 -0.57 7.71 7.64
N VAL A 309 -1.28 6.59 7.50
CA VAL A 309 -1.79 6.12 6.22
C VAL A 309 -2.77 7.13 5.61
N THR A 310 -3.72 7.63 6.40
CA THR A 310 -4.70 8.63 5.94
C THR A 310 -4.00 9.88 5.42
N LYS A 311 -3.08 10.45 6.19
CA LYS A 311 -2.29 11.61 5.77
C LYS A 311 -1.53 11.33 4.48
N THR A 312 -0.76 10.24 4.44
CA THR A 312 0.09 9.87 3.30
C THR A 312 -0.71 9.72 2.02
N LEU A 313 -1.87 9.05 2.08
CA LEU A 313 -2.74 8.87 0.93
C LEU A 313 -3.38 10.18 0.45
N ILE A 314 -3.73 11.09 1.36
CA ILE A 314 -4.24 12.41 1.00
C ILE A 314 -3.15 13.26 0.32
N ASP A 315 -1.92 13.22 0.83
CA ASP A 315 -0.82 14.06 0.35
C ASP A 315 -0.22 13.59 -0.98
N ASN A 316 -0.25 12.27 -1.25
CA ASN A 316 0.32 11.68 -2.48
C ASN A 316 -0.67 11.60 -3.64
N TYR A 317 -1.89 12.08 -3.45
CA TYR A 317 -2.90 12.13 -4.51
C TYR A 317 -2.39 12.89 -5.74
N GLY A 318 -2.49 12.24 -6.91
CA GLY A 318 -2.10 12.83 -8.20
C GLY A 318 -0.61 12.71 -8.55
N TYR A 319 0.21 12.11 -7.69
CA TYR A 319 1.63 11.84 -7.97
C TYR A 319 1.92 10.40 -8.40
N VAL A 320 1.08 9.46 -7.98
CA VAL A 320 1.24 8.03 -8.24
C VAL A 320 -0.04 7.42 -8.80
N GLU A 321 0.11 6.37 -9.62
CA GLU A 321 -1.01 5.61 -10.19
C GLU A 321 -1.55 4.56 -9.22
N ALA A 322 -0.70 4.05 -8.33
CA ALA A 322 -1.04 3.15 -7.23
C ALA A 322 -0.06 3.33 -6.09
N TYR A 323 -0.55 3.13 -4.88
CA TYR A 323 0.24 3.14 -3.65
C TYR A 323 -0.15 1.91 -2.84
N SER A 324 0.52 0.78 -3.17
CA SER A 324 0.16 -0.57 -2.72
C SER A 324 0.61 -0.81 -1.29
N PHE A 325 -0.33 -0.87 -0.36
CA PHE A 325 -0.03 -1.12 1.05
C PHE A 325 0.49 -2.54 1.26
N TRP A 326 1.59 -2.70 1.95
CA TRP A 326 2.22 -3.97 2.32
C TRP A 326 1.88 -4.35 3.76
N THR A 327 0.92 -5.28 4.03
CA THR A 327 0.14 -6.16 3.19
C THR A 327 -1.35 -6.16 3.60
N PHE A 328 -2.23 -6.91 2.90
CA PHE A 328 -3.64 -6.97 3.29
C PHE A 328 -3.91 -7.88 4.50
N SER A 329 -2.97 -8.77 4.88
CA SER A 329 -3.16 -9.81 5.89
C SER A 329 -1.86 -10.21 6.57
N ASP A 330 -1.93 -10.53 7.88
CA ASP A 330 -0.85 -11.15 8.66
C ASP A 330 -0.67 -12.65 8.37
N ILE A 331 -1.28 -13.19 7.32
CA ILE A 331 -0.82 -14.45 6.73
C ILE A 331 0.49 -14.13 5.99
N PHE A 332 1.58 -14.20 6.74
CA PHE A 332 2.89 -13.72 6.33
C PHE A 332 3.96 -14.74 6.73
N GLU A 333 4.78 -15.20 5.77
CA GLU A 333 5.65 -16.35 5.94
C GLU A 333 7.12 -16.06 5.62
N GLU A 334 7.54 -14.80 5.57
CA GLU A 334 8.95 -14.45 5.29
C GLU A 334 9.90 -14.97 6.37
N HIS A 335 9.48 -14.88 7.62
CA HIS A 335 10.19 -15.47 8.77
C HIS A 335 9.51 -16.74 9.30
N GLY A 336 8.64 -17.35 8.51
CA GLY A 336 7.74 -18.44 8.92
C GLY A 336 6.48 -17.92 9.62
N GLN A 337 5.51 -18.80 9.77
CA GLN A 337 4.23 -18.43 10.38
C GLN A 337 4.39 -18.12 11.86
N VAL A 338 4.16 -16.89 12.28
CA VAL A 338 4.24 -16.46 13.67
C VAL A 338 2.85 -16.48 14.33
N PRO A 339 2.67 -17.05 15.53
CA PRO A 339 1.37 -17.14 16.19
C PRO A 339 0.98 -15.83 16.89
N GLY A 340 -0.32 -15.65 17.11
CA GLY A 340 -0.90 -14.54 17.88
C GLY A 340 -1.50 -13.45 17.03
N GLU A 341 -2.38 -12.67 17.66
CA GLU A 341 -3.00 -11.48 17.11
C GLU A 341 -2.17 -10.23 17.49
N PHE A 342 -2.29 -9.15 16.74
CA PHE A 342 -1.71 -7.85 17.08
C PHE A 342 -0.22 -7.90 17.47
N ARG A 343 0.60 -8.51 16.61
CA ARG A 343 2.04 -8.72 16.81
C ARG A 343 2.92 -7.71 16.08
N GLY A 344 2.31 -6.64 15.55
CA GLY A 344 3.01 -5.72 14.68
C GLY A 344 3.28 -6.27 13.28
N GLY A 345 2.48 -7.24 12.80
CA GLY A 345 2.56 -7.71 11.41
C GLY A 345 2.12 -6.63 10.44
N PHE A 346 2.55 -6.74 9.19
CA PHE A 346 2.28 -5.75 8.14
C PHE A 346 0.81 -5.67 7.68
N GLY A 347 0.01 -6.69 8.00
CA GLY A 347 -1.32 -6.86 7.45
C GLY A 347 -2.32 -5.80 7.89
N LEU A 348 -3.24 -5.46 7.00
CA LEU A 348 -4.46 -4.73 7.35
C LEU A 348 -5.37 -5.53 8.29
N GLN A 349 -5.29 -6.85 8.23
CA GLN A 349 -6.02 -7.82 9.06
C GLN A 349 -5.03 -8.74 9.76
N THR A 350 -5.35 -9.10 11.01
CA THR A 350 -4.57 -10.11 11.75
C THR A 350 -4.70 -11.50 11.11
N ILE A 351 -3.97 -12.48 11.65
CA ILE A 351 -3.98 -13.85 11.11
C ILE A 351 -5.37 -14.52 11.08
N HIS A 352 -6.28 -14.16 11.98
CA HIS A 352 -7.66 -14.66 11.96
C HIS A 352 -8.65 -13.70 11.28
N GLY A 353 -8.14 -12.73 10.51
CA GLY A 353 -8.92 -11.77 9.74
C GLY A 353 -9.70 -10.79 10.62
N ILE A 354 -9.10 -10.37 11.73
CA ILE A 354 -9.58 -9.27 12.55
C ILE A 354 -9.06 -7.98 11.94
N PRO A 355 -9.92 -7.05 11.48
CA PRO A 355 -9.47 -5.77 10.96
C PRO A 355 -8.71 -4.96 12.00
N LYS A 356 -7.54 -4.45 11.62
CA LYS A 356 -6.77 -3.51 12.43
C LYS A 356 -7.28 -2.08 12.21
N PRO A 357 -6.89 -1.10 13.04
CA PRO A 357 -7.29 0.30 12.82
C PRO A 357 -6.98 0.80 11.40
N VAL A 358 -5.84 0.44 10.82
CA VAL A 358 -5.44 0.82 9.46
C VAL A 358 -6.38 0.26 8.37
N TYR A 359 -6.95 -0.92 8.56
CA TYR A 359 -8.00 -1.44 7.66
C TYR A 359 -9.18 -0.50 7.60
N ARG A 360 -9.57 0.03 8.77
CA ARG A 360 -10.69 0.95 8.88
C ARG A 360 -10.40 2.32 8.26
N ALA A 361 -9.14 2.76 8.24
CA ALA A 361 -8.76 3.96 7.50
C ALA A 361 -9.01 3.80 5.98
N PHE A 362 -8.63 2.67 5.39
CA PHE A 362 -8.96 2.35 4.00
C PHE A 362 -10.48 2.25 3.77
N GLU A 363 -11.23 1.68 4.72
CA GLU A 363 -12.69 1.62 4.64
C GLU A 363 -13.33 3.01 4.67
N LEU A 364 -12.81 3.93 5.48
CA LEU A 364 -13.27 5.33 5.46
C LEU A 364 -12.94 6.01 4.13
N MET A 365 -11.77 5.74 3.56
CA MET A 365 -11.40 6.28 2.24
C MET A 365 -12.25 5.71 1.11
N HIS A 366 -12.61 4.43 1.16
CA HIS A 366 -13.52 3.80 0.19
C HIS A 366 -14.92 4.42 0.19
N GLN A 367 -15.33 5.00 1.31
CA GLN A 367 -16.62 5.68 1.45
C GLN A 367 -16.63 7.12 0.90
N LEU A 368 -15.50 7.66 0.46
CA LEU A 368 -15.42 9.00 -0.13
C LEU A 368 -16.04 9.01 -1.53
N GLY A 369 -16.56 10.17 -1.93
CA GLY A 369 -17.05 10.40 -3.30
C GLY A 369 -15.94 10.58 -4.33
N GLU A 370 -16.34 10.96 -5.55
CA GLU A 370 -15.42 11.06 -6.69
C GLU A 370 -14.94 12.49 -7.01
N GLU A 371 -15.40 13.51 -6.25
CA GLU A 371 -15.09 14.92 -6.51
C GLU A 371 -14.43 15.58 -5.30
N ARG A 372 -13.10 15.74 -5.34
CA ARG A 372 -12.32 16.38 -4.28
C ARG A 372 -12.43 17.90 -4.39
N LEU A 373 -12.72 18.56 -3.26
CA LEU A 373 -12.63 20.00 -3.11
C LEU A 373 -11.15 20.46 -3.00
N PRO A 374 -10.86 21.78 -3.14
CA PRO A 374 -9.50 22.27 -2.99
C PRO A 374 -8.86 21.83 -1.69
N LYS A 375 -7.53 21.60 -1.73
CA LYS A 375 -6.76 21.28 -0.54
C LYS A 375 -6.95 22.35 0.52
N VAL A 376 -7.25 21.92 1.74
CA VAL A 376 -7.27 22.77 2.93
C VAL A 376 -5.96 22.57 3.67
N GLU A 377 -5.31 23.67 4.06
CA GLU A 377 -4.03 23.60 4.76
C GLU A 377 -4.19 22.98 6.15
N GLU A 378 -3.21 22.17 6.54
CA GLU A 378 -3.14 21.62 7.89
C GLU A 378 -3.04 22.72 8.95
N GLN A 379 -3.59 22.46 10.13
CA GLN A 379 -3.39 23.29 11.32
C GLN A 379 -2.83 22.41 12.43
N GLY A 380 -1.62 22.72 12.90
CA GLY A 380 -0.89 21.85 13.82
C GLY A 380 -0.66 20.46 13.19
N HIS A 381 -1.22 19.45 13.84
CA HIS A 381 -1.14 18.05 13.40
C HIS A 381 -2.42 17.55 12.70
N VAL A 382 -3.40 18.42 12.53
CA VAL A 382 -4.72 18.08 11.98
C VAL A 382 -4.83 18.52 10.52
N GLY A 383 -5.23 17.59 9.67
CA GLY A 383 -5.57 17.84 8.28
C GLY A 383 -6.97 17.36 7.94
N ILE A 384 -7.56 17.97 6.91
CA ILE A 384 -8.88 17.59 6.40
C ILE A 384 -8.88 17.40 4.89
N CYS A 385 -9.68 16.45 4.40
CA CYS A 385 -9.90 16.20 2.98
C CYS A 385 -11.41 16.20 2.68
N PRO A 386 -11.98 17.31 2.22
CA PRO A 386 -13.38 17.37 1.82
C PRO A 386 -13.59 16.83 0.41
N VAL A 387 -14.57 15.93 0.27
CA VAL A 387 -14.95 15.27 -0.97
C VAL A 387 -16.46 15.30 -1.12
N VAL A 388 -16.94 15.57 -2.34
CA VAL A 388 -18.37 15.61 -2.67
C VAL A 388 -18.73 14.36 -3.45
N ASP A 389 -19.85 13.72 -3.09
CA ASP A 389 -20.39 12.57 -3.77
C ASP A 389 -21.29 13.00 -4.96
N LYS A 390 -21.61 12.04 -5.85
CA LYS A 390 -22.49 12.26 -7.01
C LYS A 390 -23.90 12.75 -6.66
N ASP A 391 -24.40 12.41 -5.48
CA ASP A 391 -25.69 12.88 -4.97
C ASP A 391 -25.63 14.28 -4.35
N GLY A 392 -24.44 14.87 -4.29
CA GLY A 392 -24.19 16.19 -3.70
C GLY A 392 -23.93 16.18 -2.20
N SER A 393 -23.92 15.03 -1.55
CA SER A 393 -23.51 14.93 -0.14
C SER A 393 -22.02 15.26 0.03
N LEU A 394 -21.65 15.79 1.19
CA LEU A 394 -20.28 16.19 1.52
C LEU A 394 -19.72 15.22 2.55
N ALA A 395 -18.59 14.59 2.22
CA ALA A 395 -17.79 13.80 3.13
C ALA A 395 -16.48 14.55 3.46
N ILE A 396 -16.08 14.57 4.72
CA ILE A 396 -14.85 15.21 5.18
C ILE A 396 -14.07 14.18 5.98
N LEU A 397 -12.96 13.72 5.41
CA LEU A 397 -12.00 12.87 6.12
C LEU A 397 -11.04 13.75 6.91
N VAL A 398 -10.85 13.46 8.19
CA VAL A 398 -10.05 14.26 9.13
C VAL A 398 -9.06 13.35 9.82
N TYR A 399 -7.84 13.80 10.02
CA TYR A 399 -6.81 13.07 10.76
C TYR A 399 -6.03 13.99 11.72
N ASN A 400 -5.52 13.43 12.80
CA ASN A 400 -4.59 14.06 13.73
C ASN A 400 -3.32 13.19 13.77
N GLN A 401 -2.25 13.61 13.09
CA GLN A 401 -1.10 12.74 12.85
C GLN A 401 0.23 13.43 13.20
N GLU A 402 1.05 12.73 13.94
CA GLU A 402 2.46 13.02 14.16
C GLU A 402 3.26 11.72 14.23
N MET A 403 4.59 11.80 14.06
CA MET A 403 5.46 10.64 14.17
C MET A 403 5.62 10.19 15.63
N ILE A 404 5.79 8.89 15.82
CA ILE A 404 6.03 8.31 17.16
C ILE A 404 7.23 9.00 17.83
N GLY A 405 7.07 9.30 19.11
CA GLY A 405 8.08 10.00 19.91
C GLY A 405 8.03 11.53 19.83
N LYS A 406 7.19 12.09 18.96
CA LYS A 406 6.91 13.53 18.89
C LYS A 406 5.63 13.85 19.66
N PRO A 407 5.52 15.07 20.26
CA PRO A 407 4.31 15.47 20.96
C PRO A 407 3.11 15.57 20.03
N VAL A 408 2.01 14.93 20.40
CA VAL A 408 0.70 15.06 19.78
C VAL A 408 -0.36 14.98 20.86
N SER A 409 -1.40 15.80 20.76
CA SER A 409 -2.47 15.88 21.75
C SER A 409 -3.85 15.75 21.09
N GLU A 410 -4.88 15.59 21.91
CA GLU A 410 -6.26 15.77 21.46
C GLU A 410 -6.46 17.23 21.04
N GLU A 411 -7.07 17.42 19.87
CA GLU A 411 -7.37 18.74 19.32
C GLU A 411 -8.88 18.98 19.25
N LYS A 412 -9.29 20.22 19.45
CA LYS A 412 -10.67 20.67 19.22
C LYS A 412 -10.77 21.18 17.79
N VAL A 413 -11.52 20.48 16.97
CA VAL A 413 -11.71 20.79 15.56
C VAL A 413 -13.04 21.49 15.35
N GLU A 414 -13.00 22.62 14.61
CA GLU A 414 -14.16 23.40 14.20
C GLU A 414 -14.13 23.55 12.67
N ILE A 415 -15.13 23.01 11.97
CA ILE A 415 -15.20 23.08 10.50
C ILE A 415 -16.38 23.95 10.10
N HIS A 416 -16.10 25.05 9.42
CA HIS A 416 -17.06 25.96 8.83
C HIS A 416 -17.34 25.57 7.39
N ILE A 417 -18.58 25.24 7.06
CA ILE A 417 -18.99 24.76 5.74
C ILE A 417 -19.98 25.75 5.12
N LYS A 418 -19.50 26.47 4.13
CA LYS A 418 -20.32 27.33 3.29
C LYS A 418 -21.05 26.51 2.23
N ASN A 419 -22.30 26.87 1.96
CA ASN A 419 -23.16 26.16 1.02
C ASN A 419 -23.36 24.67 1.37
N ALA A 420 -23.43 24.34 2.66
CA ALA A 420 -23.58 22.98 3.14
C ALA A 420 -24.82 22.27 2.54
N PRO A 421 -24.74 20.97 2.17
CA PRO A 421 -25.82 20.26 1.50
C PRO A 421 -27.00 19.97 2.41
N GLY A 422 -26.76 19.92 3.73
CA GLY A 422 -27.75 19.55 4.72
C GLY A 422 -27.46 20.11 6.10
N LYS A 423 -28.31 19.74 7.06
CA LYS A 423 -28.21 20.13 8.46
C LYS A 423 -28.09 18.95 9.42
N LYS A 424 -27.81 17.79 8.87
CA LYS A 424 -27.51 16.57 9.63
C LYS A 424 -26.11 16.11 9.28
N ALA A 425 -25.39 15.69 10.29
CA ALA A 425 -24.06 15.12 10.11
C ALA A 425 -23.93 13.83 10.92
N GLU A 426 -23.22 12.89 10.34
CA GLU A 426 -22.83 11.63 10.96
C GLU A 426 -21.32 11.56 11.00
N ILE A 427 -20.76 10.92 12.02
CA ILE A 427 -19.34 10.72 12.20
C ILE A 427 -19.00 9.25 12.47
N GLN A 428 -17.96 8.76 11.81
CA GLN A 428 -17.29 7.48 12.11
C GLN A 428 -15.87 7.78 12.55
N ARG A 429 -15.38 7.06 13.56
CA ARG A 429 -14.08 7.34 14.20
C ARG A 429 -13.19 6.11 14.27
N ILE A 430 -11.89 6.38 14.21
CA ILE A 430 -10.81 5.43 14.53
C ILE A 430 -9.91 6.14 15.54
N ASP A 431 -9.84 5.63 16.74
CA ASP A 431 -8.98 6.10 17.82
C ASP A 431 -8.83 5.00 18.89
N ASP A 432 -8.24 5.30 20.04
CA ASP A 432 -8.05 4.32 21.13
C ASP A 432 -9.37 3.70 21.63
N ASN A 433 -10.50 4.34 21.43
CA ASN A 433 -11.80 3.89 21.92
C ASN A 433 -12.77 3.46 20.81
N HIS A 434 -12.43 3.71 19.55
CA HIS A 434 -13.29 3.44 18.41
C HIS A 434 -12.55 2.62 17.35
N ALA A 435 -13.20 1.56 16.87
CA ALA A 435 -12.70 0.66 15.82
C ALA A 435 -11.29 0.08 16.11
N ASN A 436 -11.00 -0.18 17.40
CA ASN A 436 -9.70 -0.64 17.90
C ASN A 436 -9.83 -1.99 18.61
N ALA A 437 -9.72 -3.08 17.84
CA ALA A 437 -9.79 -4.43 18.38
C ALA A 437 -8.57 -4.83 19.23
N LYS A 438 -7.41 -4.16 19.05
CA LYS A 438 -6.22 -4.41 19.89
C LYS A 438 -6.51 -4.14 21.35
N LYS A 439 -7.17 -3.02 21.66
CA LYS A 439 -7.59 -2.71 23.03
C LYS A 439 -8.44 -3.80 23.64
N GLN A 440 -9.43 -4.29 22.89
CA GLN A 440 -10.29 -5.40 23.36
C GLN A 440 -9.48 -6.69 23.57
N TRP A 441 -8.49 -6.98 22.71
CA TRP A 441 -7.61 -8.12 22.85
C TRP A 441 -6.72 -8.02 24.10
N GLU A 442 -6.23 -6.84 24.44
CA GLU A 442 -5.49 -6.54 25.67
C GLU A 442 -6.37 -6.75 26.91
N GLU A 443 -7.63 -6.29 26.89
CA GLU A 443 -8.60 -6.51 27.96
C GLU A 443 -8.95 -8.00 28.15
N MET A 444 -8.85 -8.83 27.09
CA MET A 444 -8.98 -10.30 27.17
C MET A 444 -7.74 -11.00 27.72
N GLY A 445 -6.65 -10.27 28.04
CA GLY A 445 -5.39 -10.82 28.52
C GLY A 445 -4.47 -11.34 27.43
N CYS A 446 -4.53 -10.77 26.25
CA CYS A 446 -3.63 -11.01 25.11
C CYS A 446 -3.55 -12.50 24.69
N PRO A 447 -4.65 -13.20 24.42
CA PRO A 447 -4.62 -14.62 24.09
C PRO A 447 -3.82 -14.86 22.80
N THR A 448 -2.79 -15.70 22.85
CA THR A 448 -2.01 -16.10 21.67
C THR A 448 -2.86 -16.90 20.69
N TYR A 449 -3.75 -17.73 21.19
CA TYR A 449 -4.68 -18.54 20.39
C TYR A 449 -6.11 -18.25 20.83
N PRO A 450 -6.73 -17.15 20.32
CA PRO A 450 -8.10 -16.81 20.70
C PRO A 450 -9.09 -17.88 20.23
N THR A 451 -10.08 -18.14 21.07
CA THR A 451 -11.20 -19.02 20.69
C THR A 451 -12.04 -18.38 19.58
N PRO A 452 -12.85 -19.16 18.84
CA PRO A 452 -13.75 -18.61 17.82
C PRO A 452 -14.72 -17.53 18.37
N ALA A 453 -15.11 -17.63 19.63
CA ALA A 453 -15.96 -16.63 20.30
C ALA A 453 -15.19 -15.31 20.53
N GLN A 454 -13.94 -15.40 20.99
CA GLN A 454 -13.08 -14.24 21.16
C GLN A 454 -12.75 -13.57 19.82
N VAL A 455 -12.44 -14.36 18.78
CA VAL A 455 -12.24 -13.81 17.42
C VAL A 455 -13.47 -13.03 16.93
N LYS A 456 -14.67 -13.57 17.18
CA LYS A 456 -15.93 -12.87 16.84
C LYS A 456 -16.06 -11.55 17.59
N GLU A 457 -15.81 -11.54 18.89
CA GLU A 457 -15.87 -10.34 19.74
C GLU A 457 -14.84 -9.29 19.28
N LEU A 458 -13.61 -9.71 18.94
CA LEU A 458 -12.58 -8.83 18.40
C LEU A 458 -12.99 -8.22 17.05
N LYS A 459 -13.62 -9.00 16.17
CA LYS A 459 -14.18 -8.48 14.91
C LYS A 459 -15.25 -7.43 15.14
N GLU A 460 -16.16 -7.66 16.10
CA GLU A 460 -17.19 -6.71 16.50
C GLU A 460 -16.59 -5.42 17.09
N ALA A 461 -15.53 -5.54 17.91
CA ALA A 461 -14.80 -4.39 18.48
C ALA A 461 -14.06 -3.54 17.43
N SER A 462 -13.69 -4.16 16.30
CA SER A 462 -13.03 -3.47 15.19
C SER A 462 -13.98 -2.66 14.31
N GLU A 463 -15.31 -2.80 14.44
CA GLU A 463 -16.25 -2.21 13.49
C GLU A 463 -16.38 -0.69 13.64
N LEU A 464 -16.48 0.00 12.51
CA LEU A 464 -16.84 1.42 12.46
C LEU A 464 -18.27 1.61 12.94
N LYS A 465 -18.45 2.48 13.91
CA LYS A 465 -19.77 2.88 14.40
C LYS A 465 -20.11 4.27 13.91
N THR A 466 -21.32 4.42 13.39
CA THR A 466 -21.83 5.73 12.97
C THR A 466 -22.57 6.39 14.13
N GLU A 467 -22.19 7.62 14.44
CA GLU A 467 -22.79 8.46 15.49
C GLU A 467 -23.32 9.76 14.89
N GLU A 468 -24.33 10.34 15.48
CA GLU A 468 -24.84 11.65 15.09
C GLU A 468 -23.88 12.73 15.57
N LEU A 469 -23.48 13.64 14.67
CA LEU A 469 -22.69 14.82 14.99
C LEU A 469 -23.58 16.08 14.95
N PRO A 470 -23.71 16.84 16.04
CA PRO A 470 -24.51 18.07 16.05
C PRO A 470 -24.00 19.10 15.04
N VAL A 471 -24.90 19.67 14.26
CA VAL A 471 -24.63 20.77 13.32
C VAL A 471 -25.15 22.07 13.90
N LYS A 472 -24.26 23.05 14.10
CA LYS A 472 -24.67 24.45 14.41
C LYS A 472 -24.83 25.19 13.09
N VAL A 473 -25.74 26.16 13.08
CA VAL A 473 -25.94 27.05 11.92
C VAL A 473 -25.58 28.46 12.35
N GLU A 474 -24.56 29.03 11.74
CA GLU A 474 -24.08 30.38 11.97
C GLU A 474 -24.17 31.19 10.66
N GLY A 475 -25.25 31.99 10.56
CA GLY A 475 -25.56 32.72 9.33
C GLY A 475 -25.89 31.76 8.17
N GLU A 476 -25.06 31.74 7.15
CA GLU A 476 -25.18 30.85 5.97
C GLU A 476 -24.27 29.61 6.04
N GLU A 477 -23.56 29.45 7.15
CA GLU A 477 -22.58 28.32 7.31
C GLU A 477 -23.14 27.28 8.26
N ALA A 478 -22.82 26.01 7.95
CA ALA A 478 -22.93 24.92 8.90
C ALA A 478 -21.58 24.78 9.64
N VAL A 479 -21.62 24.68 10.96
CA VAL A 479 -20.43 24.55 11.80
C VAL A 479 -20.49 23.24 12.55
N LEU A 480 -19.41 22.45 12.41
CA LEU A 480 -19.19 21.19 13.09
C LEU A 480 -18.09 21.37 14.14
N GLU A 481 -18.35 20.91 15.36
CA GLU A 481 -17.37 20.93 16.44
C GLU A 481 -17.24 19.53 17.06
N PHE A 482 -16.01 19.04 17.19
CA PHE A 482 -15.72 17.76 17.82
C PHE A 482 -14.28 17.72 18.35
N ALA A 483 -14.02 16.79 19.27
CA ALA A 483 -12.67 16.47 19.71
C ALA A 483 -12.09 15.36 18.81
N LEU A 484 -10.81 15.50 18.44
CA LEU A 484 -10.06 14.53 17.67
C LEU A 484 -8.83 14.11 18.48
N PRO A 485 -8.80 12.91 19.06
CA PRO A 485 -7.68 12.44 19.86
C PRO A 485 -6.37 12.38 19.07
N ALA A 486 -5.24 12.28 19.75
CA ALA A 486 -3.96 11.96 19.15
C ALA A 486 -4.12 10.69 18.28
N TYR A 487 -3.57 10.72 17.06
CA TYR A 487 -3.70 9.66 16.06
C TYR A 487 -5.14 9.31 15.65
N GLY A 488 -6.10 10.16 16.01
CA GLY A 488 -7.49 9.98 15.61
C GLY A 488 -7.70 10.21 14.11
N VAL A 489 -8.58 9.39 13.52
CA VAL A 489 -9.11 9.58 12.16
C VAL A 489 -10.63 9.61 12.24
N ALA A 490 -11.27 10.50 11.52
CA ALA A 490 -12.71 10.59 11.46
C ALA A 490 -13.20 10.84 10.04
N LEU A 491 -14.31 10.20 9.67
CA LEU A 491 -15.08 10.54 8.48
C LEU A 491 -16.39 11.18 8.91
N ILE A 492 -16.65 12.38 8.45
CA ILE A 492 -17.88 13.11 8.69
C ILE A 492 -18.66 13.20 7.38
N LYS A 493 -19.95 12.85 7.41
CA LYS A 493 -20.86 12.95 6.26
C LYS A 493 -21.99 13.92 6.58
N LEU A 494 -22.19 14.91 5.70
CA LEU A 494 -23.30 15.84 5.73
C LEU A 494 -24.31 15.47 4.65
N VAL A 495 -25.58 15.33 5.06
CA VAL A 495 -26.71 14.96 4.20
C VAL A 495 -27.90 15.91 4.40
#